data_c288b2f80c6083c2a5545753107822b3
#
_entry.id   c288b2f80c6083c2a5545753107822b3
#
_cell.length_a   1.000
_cell.length_b   1.000
_cell.length_c   1.000
_cell.angle_alpha   90.00
_cell.angle_beta   90.00
_cell.angle_gamma   90.00
#
_symmetry.space_group_name_H-M   'P 1'
#
loop_
_entity.id
_entity.type
_entity.pdbx_description
1 polymer ?
#
loop_
_entity_poly.entity_id
_entity_poly.type
_entity_poly.pdbx_seq_one_letter_code
_entity_poly.pdbx_strand_id
1 'polypeptide(L)'
;MRRAGNRKGVCNMKILTLKEWVAIESDSSSSALFGKVMQMVNVTAEKIRSLGGDVELADIGSQQMPDGEIVQLPPVILAELPKDSNKPTLCIYGHVDVQPAKKEDGWLTEPYVLTEINGNLYGRGATDNKGPVLAWLHAVEAYQALKQDLPVNIKFIIEGLEEIGSYGLDALTKQRNDTFFADVDYIVISDNIWISNKPGLTYGTRGDCYFYVKVSGGKQALHSGAHGGSLFEPMADLIALLDSLVDAKGQILVPGIYDDVAPLTEEERKLYENIQFDLEEYKNNIGVTRLIYDKKEDVLMHYWRYPSLSIHGIQGAYADPGSKTVIPNKVIGKFSMRQVPNMDPVVVEKQVTEYLHEIFAKRNSSNTLKILMPIAAKPWVANVNDPQYVAARRAIKTVFGVEPDMIREGSTIPIAWNFQDVTKKSVMMLPICGADDGEHSEKEKISRSNYIEGTKLFAAFFYELAQLR
;
A
#
# COMPACT_ATOMS: atom_id res chain seq x y z
N MET A 1 -41.14 5.02 13.89
CA MET A 1 -40.84 6.03 12.84
C MET A 1 -39.79 7.08 13.24
N ARG A 2 -39.77 7.67 14.45
CA ARG A 2 -38.72 8.67 14.83
C ARG A 2 -37.28 8.13 14.89
N ARG A 3 -37.06 6.85 15.25
CA ARG A 3 -35.70 6.24 15.26
C ARG A 3 -35.10 6.00 13.89
N ALA A 4 -35.91 5.71 12.85
CA ALA A 4 -35.41 5.49 11.48
C ALA A 4 -35.06 6.81 10.77
N GLY A 5 -35.80 7.89 11.04
CA GLY A 5 -35.49 9.23 10.48
C GLY A 5 -34.19 9.82 11.02
N ASN A 6 -33.89 9.58 12.30
CA ASN A 6 -32.62 10.04 12.92
C ASN A 6 -31.40 9.28 12.40
N ARG A 7 -31.52 7.96 12.12
CA ARG A 7 -30.45 7.15 11.53
C ARG A 7 -30.04 7.62 10.14
N LYS A 8 -31.02 7.92 9.26
CA LYS A 8 -30.72 8.47 7.91
C LYS A 8 -30.02 9.83 7.97
N GLY A 9 -30.41 10.69 8.91
CA GLY A 9 -29.78 12.00 9.11
C GLY A 9 -28.31 11.90 9.53
N VAL A 10 -27.99 11.03 10.48
CA VAL A 10 -26.62 10.81 10.97
C VAL A 10 -25.73 10.21 9.87
N CYS A 11 -26.22 9.22 9.12
CA CYS A 11 -25.48 8.63 8.00
C CYS A 11 -25.19 9.68 6.90
N ASN A 12 -26.13 10.55 6.59
CA ASN A 12 -25.93 11.61 5.61
C ASN A 12 -24.89 12.63 6.07
N MET A 13 -24.84 13.00 7.34
CA MET A 13 -23.81 13.90 7.87
C MET A 13 -22.40 13.33 7.72
N LYS A 14 -22.20 12.04 7.97
CA LYS A 14 -20.91 11.37 7.80
C LYS A 14 -20.43 11.41 6.34
N ILE A 15 -21.34 11.22 5.38
CA ILE A 15 -21.03 11.32 3.95
C ILE A 15 -20.71 12.77 3.55
N LEU A 16 -21.38 13.76 4.16
CA LEU A 16 -21.07 15.18 3.92
C LEU A 16 -19.65 15.52 4.36
N THR A 17 -19.20 15.02 5.50
CA THR A 17 -17.81 15.22 5.94
C THR A 17 -16.81 14.57 4.97
N LEU A 18 -17.08 13.36 4.48
CA LEU A 18 -16.23 12.73 3.46
C LEU A 18 -16.20 13.56 2.17
N LYS A 19 -17.35 14.14 1.76
CA LYS A 19 -17.42 15.03 0.61
C LYS A 19 -16.54 16.28 0.78
N GLU A 20 -16.52 16.87 1.97
CA GLU A 20 -15.66 18.00 2.30
C GLU A 20 -14.18 17.63 2.23
N TRP A 21 -13.81 16.43 2.71
CA TRP A 21 -12.43 15.95 2.69
C TRP A 21 -11.96 15.60 1.29
N VAL A 22 -12.78 14.95 0.48
CA VAL A 22 -12.47 14.64 -0.93
C VAL A 22 -12.27 15.90 -1.75
N ALA A 23 -12.99 16.99 -1.43
CA ALA A 23 -12.87 18.27 -2.12
C ALA A 23 -11.50 18.98 -1.92
N ILE A 24 -10.69 18.53 -0.97
CA ILE A 24 -9.33 19.03 -0.79
C ILE A 24 -8.41 18.16 -1.65
N GLU A 25 -7.84 18.74 -2.70
CA GLU A 25 -6.87 18.10 -3.60
C GLU A 25 -5.52 17.95 -2.92
N SER A 26 -5.41 17.00 -1.97
CA SER A 26 -4.19 16.73 -1.23
C SER A 26 -3.24 15.77 -1.97
N ASP A 27 -3.02 16.01 -3.25
CA ASP A 27 -2.06 15.29 -4.08
C ASP A 27 -0.64 15.58 -3.61
N SER A 28 0.08 14.55 -3.18
CA SER A 28 1.46 14.64 -2.69
C SER A 28 2.51 14.43 -3.78
N SER A 29 2.12 14.09 -5.02
CA SER A 29 3.06 13.82 -6.11
C SER A 29 3.86 15.06 -6.55
N SER A 30 3.38 16.26 -6.21
CA SER A 30 4.00 17.54 -6.57
C SER A 30 4.14 18.44 -5.34
N SER A 31 5.35 18.95 -5.12
CA SER A 31 5.63 19.95 -4.07
C SER A 31 4.76 21.20 -4.18
N ALA A 32 4.33 21.58 -5.39
CA ALA A 32 3.41 22.69 -5.64
C ALA A 32 2.04 22.50 -4.95
N LEU A 33 1.63 21.26 -4.68
CA LEU A 33 0.38 20.91 -4.02
C LEU A 33 0.53 20.64 -2.51
N PHE A 34 1.73 20.70 -1.95
CA PHE A 34 1.94 20.50 -0.51
C PHE A 34 1.14 21.46 0.37
N GLY A 35 0.79 22.65 -0.13
CA GLY A 35 -0.15 23.55 0.54
C GLY A 35 -1.55 22.94 0.73
N LYS A 36 -2.00 22.07 -0.19
CA LYS A 36 -3.26 21.34 -0.09
C LYS A 36 -3.16 20.15 0.83
N VAL A 37 -2.02 19.44 0.79
CA VAL A 37 -1.71 18.37 1.76
C VAL A 37 -1.71 18.94 3.17
N MET A 38 -1.04 20.08 3.40
CA MET A 38 -1.01 20.79 4.68
C MET A 38 -2.42 21.22 5.13
N GLN A 39 -3.27 21.69 4.19
CA GLN A 39 -4.67 22.00 4.47
C GLN A 39 -5.41 20.74 4.97
N MET A 40 -5.20 19.59 4.35
CA MET A 40 -5.86 18.33 4.71
C MET A 40 -5.39 17.84 6.09
N VAL A 41 -4.06 17.90 6.36
CA VAL A 41 -3.49 17.59 7.68
C VAL A 41 -4.13 18.48 8.76
N ASN A 42 -4.24 19.78 8.53
CA ASN A 42 -4.86 20.70 9.49
C ASN A 42 -6.35 20.40 9.73
N VAL A 43 -7.12 20.12 8.67
CA VAL A 43 -8.54 19.74 8.78
C VAL A 43 -8.70 18.46 9.60
N THR A 44 -7.82 17.48 9.39
CA THR A 44 -7.79 16.23 10.16
C THR A 44 -7.45 16.49 11.63
N ALA A 45 -6.43 17.30 11.90
CA ALA A 45 -6.03 17.70 13.25
C ALA A 45 -7.17 18.37 14.01
N GLU A 46 -7.87 19.34 13.37
CA GLU A 46 -9.03 20.01 13.97
C GLU A 46 -10.19 19.05 14.24
N LYS A 47 -10.41 18.08 13.35
CA LYS A 47 -11.41 17.04 13.57
C LYS A 47 -11.09 16.21 14.82
N ILE A 48 -9.82 15.80 15.00
CA ILE A 48 -9.40 15.06 16.20
C ILE A 48 -9.51 15.93 17.46
N ARG A 49 -9.12 17.22 17.40
CA ARG A 49 -9.30 18.16 18.51
C ARG A 49 -10.77 18.30 18.91
N SER A 50 -11.67 18.34 17.93
CA SER A 50 -13.12 18.40 18.19
C SER A 50 -13.68 17.18 18.92
N LEU A 51 -12.95 16.05 18.86
CA LEU A 51 -13.24 14.81 19.60
C LEU A 51 -12.59 14.78 21.00
N GLY A 52 -11.96 15.87 21.41
CA GLY A 52 -11.25 15.97 22.69
C GLY A 52 -9.82 15.44 22.65
N GLY A 53 -9.24 15.24 21.48
CA GLY A 53 -7.87 14.78 21.32
C GLY A 53 -6.85 15.89 21.56
N ASP A 54 -5.75 15.54 22.24
CA ASP A 54 -4.52 16.32 22.24
C ASP A 54 -3.73 16.00 20.96
N VAL A 55 -3.36 17.04 20.21
CA VAL A 55 -2.80 16.89 18.85
C VAL A 55 -1.50 17.65 18.72
N GLU A 56 -0.43 16.91 18.49
CA GLU A 56 0.87 17.41 18.05
C GLU A 56 0.95 17.31 16.50
N LEU A 57 1.43 18.38 15.86
CA LEU A 57 1.86 18.36 14.47
C LEU A 57 3.38 18.18 14.48
N ALA A 58 3.83 16.94 14.36
CA ALA A 58 5.24 16.58 14.44
C ALA A 58 5.97 16.99 13.15
N ASP A 59 6.96 17.88 13.31
CA ASP A 59 7.84 18.29 12.21
C ASP A 59 8.75 17.13 11.80
N ILE A 60 8.73 16.76 10.53
CA ILE A 60 9.55 15.71 9.93
C ILE A 60 10.65 16.28 9.00
N GLY A 61 10.86 17.61 9.07
CA GLY A 61 11.94 18.29 8.38
C GLY A 61 11.65 18.63 6.93
N SER A 62 12.70 18.71 6.14
CA SER A 62 12.65 19.05 4.71
C SER A 62 13.32 17.99 3.85
N GLN A 63 12.89 17.91 2.61
CA GLN A 63 13.38 16.94 1.62
C GLN A 63 13.84 17.68 0.36
N GLN A 64 14.96 17.23 -0.24
CA GLN A 64 15.31 17.64 -1.58
C GLN A 64 14.52 16.80 -2.58
N MET A 65 13.69 17.47 -3.36
CA MET A 65 12.87 16.84 -4.40
C MET A 65 13.73 16.48 -5.63
N PRO A 66 13.22 15.60 -6.54
CA PRO A 66 13.97 15.19 -7.74
C PRO A 66 14.38 16.32 -8.67
N ASP A 67 13.67 17.45 -8.65
CA ASP A 67 14.00 18.68 -9.40
C ASP A 67 15.09 19.54 -8.74
N GLY A 68 15.53 19.16 -7.52
CA GLY A 68 16.56 19.82 -6.75
C GLY A 68 16.03 20.88 -5.77
N GLU A 69 14.73 21.17 -5.75
CA GLU A 69 14.11 22.05 -4.77
C GLU A 69 14.14 21.41 -3.36
N ILE A 70 14.44 22.21 -2.33
CA ILE A 70 14.30 21.78 -0.93
C ILE A 70 12.95 22.29 -0.43
N VAL A 71 12.05 21.36 -0.07
CA VAL A 71 10.71 21.68 0.41
C VAL A 71 10.53 21.22 1.85
N GLN A 72 9.78 22.02 2.63
CA GLN A 72 9.33 21.62 3.97
C GLN A 72 8.25 20.55 3.81
N LEU A 73 8.43 19.43 4.49
CA LEU A 73 7.47 18.33 4.45
C LEU A 73 6.22 18.66 5.31
N PRO A 74 5.01 18.24 4.88
CA PRO A 74 3.83 18.28 5.72
C PRO A 74 4.07 17.52 7.03
N PRO A 75 3.64 18.04 8.20
CA PRO A 75 3.87 17.37 9.47
C PRO A 75 3.01 16.11 9.60
N VAL A 76 3.46 15.20 10.44
CA VAL A 76 2.70 14.03 10.86
C VAL A 76 1.86 14.39 12.09
N ILE A 77 0.59 14.01 12.09
CA ILE A 77 -0.29 14.13 13.25
C ILE A 77 0.06 13.01 14.23
N LEU A 78 0.46 13.38 15.44
CA LEU A 78 0.50 12.50 16.60
C LEU A 78 -0.60 12.97 17.56
N ALA A 79 -1.59 12.13 17.83
CA ALA A 79 -2.71 12.55 18.66
C ALA A 79 -3.11 11.47 19.67
N GLU A 80 -3.59 11.90 20.83
CA GLU A 80 -4.07 11.04 21.90
C GLU A 80 -5.45 11.50 22.38
N LEU A 81 -6.40 10.58 22.50
CA LEU A 81 -7.66 10.84 23.20
C LEU A 81 -7.47 10.67 24.71
N PRO A 82 -8.39 11.24 25.54
CA PRO A 82 -8.30 11.11 26.99
C PRO A 82 -8.11 9.65 27.42
N LYS A 83 -7.12 9.40 28.29
CA LYS A 83 -6.59 8.08 28.63
C LYS A 83 -7.08 7.58 29.98
N ASP A 84 -7.33 6.28 30.06
CA ASP A 84 -7.55 5.51 31.28
C ASP A 84 -6.49 4.42 31.38
N SER A 85 -5.68 4.41 32.45
CA SER A 85 -4.60 3.44 32.67
C SER A 85 -5.06 1.98 32.76
N ASN A 86 -6.37 1.75 32.93
CA ASN A 86 -6.95 0.41 33.00
C ASN A 86 -7.41 -0.15 31.65
N LYS A 87 -7.24 0.61 30.55
CA LYS A 87 -7.68 0.22 29.20
C LYS A 87 -6.47 -0.07 28.30
N PRO A 88 -6.58 -1.01 27.34
CA PRO A 88 -5.55 -1.21 26.34
C PRO A 88 -5.47 0.03 25.42
N THR A 89 -4.28 0.28 24.90
CA THR A 89 -4.02 1.41 24.01
C THR A 89 -3.88 0.93 22.57
N LEU A 90 -4.78 1.41 21.71
CA LEU A 90 -4.79 1.18 20.27
C LEU A 90 -4.23 2.40 19.55
N CYS A 91 -3.20 2.20 18.73
CA CYS A 91 -2.70 3.20 17.80
C CYS A 91 -3.26 2.95 16.40
N ILE A 92 -3.91 3.95 15.83
CA ILE A 92 -4.53 3.91 14.50
C ILE A 92 -3.68 4.71 13.55
N TYR A 93 -3.20 4.06 12.48
CA TYR A 93 -2.49 4.71 11.39
C TYR A 93 -3.41 4.92 10.19
N GLY A 94 -3.17 6.03 9.48
CA GLY A 94 -3.73 6.32 8.18
C GLY A 94 -3.04 7.51 7.52
N HIS A 95 -3.39 7.79 6.26
CA HIS A 95 -2.88 8.94 5.52
C HIS A 95 -4.02 9.78 4.91
N VAL A 96 -3.70 11.02 4.55
CA VAL A 96 -4.68 11.96 4.03
C VAL A 96 -4.24 12.65 2.73
N ASP A 97 -3.07 12.28 2.22
CA ASP A 97 -2.68 12.57 0.85
C ASP A 97 -3.32 11.56 -0.12
N VAL A 98 -3.21 11.85 -1.40
CA VAL A 98 -3.84 11.06 -2.46
C VAL A 98 -2.97 11.04 -3.72
N GLN A 99 -3.12 10.02 -4.55
CA GLN A 99 -2.57 9.96 -5.90
C GLN A 99 -3.15 11.07 -6.78
N PRO A 100 -2.39 11.58 -7.76
CA PRO A 100 -2.89 12.58 -8.70
C PRO A 100 -4.12 12.07 -9.46
N ALA A 101 -5.04 12.98 -9.74
CA ALA A 101 -6.23 12.68 -10.52
C ALA A 101 -6.70 13.88 -11.34
N LYS A 102 -6.95 13.66 -12.62
CA LYS A 102 -7.50 14.66 -13.52
C LYS A 102 -8.69 14.12 -14.28
N LYS A 103 -9.66 14.97 -14.59
CA LYS A 103 -10.85 14.55 -15.36
C LYS A 103 -10.49 13.89 -16.68
N GLU A 104 -9.42 14.37 -17.32
CA GLU A 104 -8.90 13.89 -18.59
C GLU A 104 -8.35 12.45 -18.53
N ASP A 105 -8.03 11.94 -17.34
CA ASP A 105 -7.55 10.57 -17.15
C ASP A 105 -8.65 9.51 -17.38
N GLY A 106 -9.89 9.95 -17.59
CA GLY A 106 -11.02 9.06 -17.89
C GLY A 106 -12.02 8.92 -16.74
N TRP A 107 -11.95 9.76 -15.72
CA TRP A 107 -12.90 9.75 -14.60
C TRP A 107 -14.35 9.91 -15.05
N LEU A 108 -15.23 9.04 -14.52
CA LEU A 108 -16.68 9.15 -14.73
C LEU A 108 -17.25 10.44 -14.14
N THR A 109 -16.76 10.84 -12.96
CA THR A 109 -17.14 12.04 -12.22
C THR A 109 -15.96 13.00 -12.11
N GLU A 110 -16.14 14.20 -11.54
CA GLU A 110 -15.01 15.04 -11.13
C GLU A 110 -14.28 14.35 -9.95
N PRO A 111 -12.95 14.10 -10.02
CA PRO A 111 -12.24 13.32 -9.04
C PRO A 111 -12.30 13.88 -7.62
N TYR A 112 -12.35 15.20 -7.47
CA TYR A 112 -12.41 15.86 -6.16
C TYR A 112 -13.83 16.35 -5.79
N VAL A 113 -14.86 15.77 -6.43
CA VAL A 113 -16.28 16.01 -6.10
C VAL A 113 -16.94 14.68 -5.79
N LEU A 114 -16.99 14.32 -4.50
CA LEU A 114 -17.62 13.06 -4.09
C LEU A 114 -19.04 12.94 -4.64
N THR A 115 -19.25 11.98 -5.53
CA THR A 115 -20.50 11.78 -6.25
C THR A 115 -21.07 10.39 -5.98
N GLU A 116 -22.31 10.34 -5.48
CA GLU A 116 -22.98 9.06 -5.24
C GLU A 116 -23.70 8.58 -6.52
N ILE A 117 -23.32 7.38 -6.99
CA ILE A 117 -23.96 6.69 -8.11
C ILE A 117 -24.25 5.25 -7.70
N ASN A 118 -25.50 4.84 -7.72
CA ASN A 118 -25.96 3.49 -7.41
C ASN A 118 -25.43 2.93 -6.06
N GLY A 119 -25.34 3.81 -5.03
CA GLY A 119 -24.86 3.44 -3.70
C GLY A 119 -23.34 3.35 -3.56
N ASN A 120 -22.58 3.79 -4.56
CA ASN A 120 -21.13 3.96 -4.51
C ASN A 120 -20.78 5.45 -4.48
N LEU A 121 -19.80 5.80 -3.67
CA LEU A 121 -19.30 7.15 -3.45
C LEU A 121 -17.99 7.31 -4.24
N TYR A 122 -18.07 7.88 -5.44
CA TYR A 122 -16.92 8.07 -6.32
C TYR A 122 -16.16 9.34 -5.97
N GLY A 123 -14.86 9.25 -5.85
CA GLY A 123 -13.96 10.39 -5.63
C GLY A 123 -12.56 9.93 -5.23
N ARG A 124 -11.53 10.68 -5.62
CA ARG A 124 -10.15 10.41 -5.24
C ARG A 124 -9.97 10.57 -3.72
N GLY A 125 -9.41 9.55 -3.06
CA GLY A 125 -9.29 9.49 -1.61
C GLY A 125 -10.51 8.91 -0.89
N ALA A 126 -11.58 8.52 -1.62
CA ALA A 126 -12.75 7.94 -0.99
C ALA A 126 -12.46 6.57 -0.35
N THR A 127 -11.62 5.78 -0.97
CA THR A 127 -11.14 4.49 -0.47
C THR A 127 -9.73 4.60 0.10
N ASP A 128 -8.86 5.38 -0.54
CA ASP A 128 -7.44 5.45 -0.28
C ASP A 128 -7.02 6.91 0.01
N ASN A 129 -6.95 7.35 1.28
CA ASN A 129 -7.29 6.66 2.53
C ASN A 129 -8.20 7.55 3.41
N LYS A 130 -8.75 8.68 2.86
CA LYS A 130 -9.59 9.65 3.60
C LYS A 130 -10.86 9.01 4.18
N GLY A 131 -11.48 8.09 3.41
CA GLY A 131 -12.68 7.38 3.86
C GLY A 131 -12.42 6.53 5.09
N PRO A 132 -11.47 5.59 5.09
CA PRO A 132 -11.09 4.80 6.25
C PRO A 132 -10.65 5.65 7.45
N VAL A 133 -9.85 6.69 7.27
CA VAL A 133 -9.46 7.62 8.36
C VAL A 133 -10.69 8.25 9.00
N LEU A 134 -11.60 8.79 8.18
CA LEU A 134 -12.86 9.35 8.70
C LEU A 134 -13.74 8.31 9.38
N ALA A 135 -13.78 7.07 8.88
CA ALA A 135 -14.58 6.01 9.51
C ALA A 135 -14.10 5.71 10.93
N TRP A 136 -12.79 5.73 11.20
CA TRP A 136 -12.23 5.65 12.55
C TRP A 136 -12.67 6.81 13.45
N LEU A 137 -12.58 8.05 12.96
CA LEU A 137 -13.03 9.22 13.72
C LEU A 137 -14.53 9.19 13.96
N HIS A 138 -15.32 8.72 13.01
CA HIS A 138 -16.75 8.53 13.20
C HIS A 138 -17.12 7.41 14.17
N ALA A 139 -16.28 6.39 14.32
CA ALA A 139 -16.47 5.37 15.37
C ALA A 139 -16.31 5.99 16.76
N VAL A 140 -15.32 6.87 16.96
CA VAL A 140 -15.15 7.65 18.20
C VAL A 140 -16.36 8.55 18.46
N GLU A 141 -16.81 9.31 17.44
CA GLU A 141 -18.02 10.15 17.55
C GLU A 141 -19.26 9.35 17.96
N ALA A 142 -19.38 8.10 17.49
CA ALA A 142 -20.52 7.26 17.83
C ALA A 142 -20.57 6.95 19.34
N TYR A 143 -19.44 6.65 19.97
CA TYR A 143 -19.37 6.48 21.44
C TYR A 143 -19.73 7.75 22.17
N GLN A 144 -19.17 8.90 21.76
CA GLN A 144 -19.48 10.20 22.38
C GLN A 144 -20.96 10.57 22.23
N ALA A 145 -21.56 10.37 21.06
CA ALA A 145 -22.97 10.64 20.81
C ALA A 145 -23.91 9.78 21.67
N LEU A 146 -23.47 8.56 22.00
CA LEU A 146 -24.18 7.65 22.90
C LEU A 146 -23.87 7.91 24.38
N LYS A 147 -22.98 8.87 24.69
CA LYS A 147 -22.47 9.15 26.04
C LYS A 147 -21.89 7.90 26.70
N GLN A 148 -21.20 7.10 25.94
CA GLN A 148 -20.48 5.91 26.40
C GLN A 148 -18.98 6.19 26.36
N ASP A 149 -18.29 5.72 27.39
CA ASP A 149 -16.84 5.79 27.43
C ASP A 149 -16.23 4.88 26.37
N LEU A 150 -15.15 5.34 25.74
CA LEU A 150 -14.36 4.51 24.85
C LEU A 150 -13.81 3.31 25.63
N PRO A 151 -13.99 2.08 25.16
CA PRO A 151 -13.52 0.89 25.85
C PRO A 151 -12.00 0.70 25.78
N VAL A 152 -11.32 1.44 24.90
CA VAL A 152 -9.86 1.44 24.69
C VAL A 152 -9.33 2.87 24.73
N ASN A 153 -8.05 3.04 25.06
CA ASN A 153 -7.32 4.27 24.78
C ASN A 153 -7.02 4.33 23.28
N ILE A 154 -7.09 5.51 22.68
CA ILE A 154 -6.88 5.68 21.23
C ILE A 154 -5.79 6.72 21.00
N LYS A 155 -4.82 6.35 20.20
CA LYS A 155 -3.84 7.23 19.59
C LYS A 155 -3.99 7.21 18.07
N PHE A 156 -3.68 8.34 17.45
CA PHE A 156 -3.64 8.45 15.98
C PHE A 156 -2.26 8.86 15.53
N ILE A 157 -1.75 8.21 14.50
CA ILE A 157 -0.62 8.66 13.71
C ILE A 157 -1.09 8.78 12.26
N ILE A 158 -1.17 10.03 11.76
CA ILE A 158 -1.73 10.29 10.43
C ILE A 158 -0.76 11.17 9.65
N GLU A 159 -0.40 10.73 8.47
CA GLU A 159 0.53 11.41 7.58
C GLU A 159 -0.12 11.98 6.31
N GLY A 160 0.66 12.74 5.56
CA GLY A 160 0.26 13.34 4.30
C GLY A 160 1.26 13.09 3.17
N LEU A 161 2.06 12.01 3.22
CA LEU A 161 3.08 11.69 2.21
C LEU A 161 3.20 10.18 1.95
N GLU A 162 2.17 9.38 2.29
CA GLU A 162 2.17 7.93 2.09
C GLU A 162 2.37 7.58 0.61
N GLU A 163 1.63 8.26 -0.26
CA GLU A 163 1.57 8.02 -1.70
C GLU A 163 2.90 8.27 -2.44
N ILE A 164 3.85 8.91 -1.78
CA ILE A 164 5.20 9.13 -2.31
C ILE A 164 6.29 8.47 -1.46
N GLY A 165 5.92 7.61 -0.49
CA GLY A 165 6.85 6.77 0.27
C GLY A 165 7.12 7.22 1.70
N SER A 166 6.20 7.94 2.36
CA SER A 166 6.22 8.27 3.79
C SER A 166 7.53 8.92 4.27
N TYR A 167 8.02 9.92 3.53
CA TYR A 167 9.27 10.58 3.87
C TYR A 167 9.29 11.08 5.32
N GLY A 168 10.33 10.70 6.06
CA GLY A 168 10.55 11.13 7.44
C GLY A 168 9.78 10.34 8.51
N LEU A 169 8.76 9.53 8.14
CA LEU A 169 7.94 8.78 9.09
C LEU A 169 8.74 7.69 9.82
N ASP A 170 9.65 6.99 9.13
CA ASP A 170 10.54 5.99 9.76
C ASP A 170 11.41 6.61 10.88
N ALA A 171 11.99 7.77 10.61
CA ALA A 171 12.78 8.49 11.59
C ALA A 171 11.92 8.98 12.78
N LEU A 172 10.72 9.50 12.51
CA LEU A 172 9.77 9.92 13.55
C LEU A 172 9.35 8.75 14.42
N THR A 173 9.01 7.59 13.83
CA THR A 173 8.61 6.39 14.57
C THR A 173 9.72 5.95 15.53
N LYS A 174 10.98 5.91 15.06
CA LYS A 174 12.13 5.59 15.90
C LYS A 174 12.33 6.59 17.02
N GLN A 175 12.22 7.91 16.72
CA GLN A 175 12.36 8.97 17.72
C GLN A 175 11.27 8.90 18.81
N ARG A 176 10.07 8.48 18.43
CA ARG A 176 8.90 8.45 19.34
C ARG A 176 8.65 7.08 19.98
N ASN A 177 9.51 6.10 19.76
CA ASN A 177 9.34 4.75 20.29
C ASN A 177 9.15 4.70 21.81
N ASP A 178 10.03 5.41 22.54
CA ASP A 178 10.03 5.41 24.00
C ASP A 178 9.11 6.48 24.62
N THR A 179 8.36 7.20 23.80
CA THR A 179 7.43 8.25 24.24
C THR A 179 6.01 7.97 23.72
N PHE A 180 5.68 8.36 22.51
CA PHE A 180 4.34 8.20 21.93
C PHE A 180 3.92 6.72 21.83
N PHE A 181 4.83 5.82 21.46
CA PHE A 181 4.54 4.39 21.31
C PHE A 181 4.78 3.57 22.58
N ALA A 182 5.35 4.14 23.66
CA ALA A 182 5.77 3.40 24.85
C ALA A 182 4.63 2.60 25.51
N ASP A 183 3.42 3.13 25.50
CA ASP A 183 2.23 2.54 26.12
C ASP A 183 1.22 2.00 25.11
N VAL A 184 1.59 1.91 23.82
CA VAL A 184 0.76 1.29 22.80
C VAL A 184 0.80 -0.23 22.96
N ASP A 185 -0.37 -0.87 22.94
CA ASP A 185 -0.51 -2.32 22.97
C ASP A 185 -0.67 -2.90 21.56
N TYR A 186 -1.45 -2.23 20.71
CA TYR A 186 -1.79 -2.67 19.37
C TYR A 186 -1.71 -1.53 18.36
N ILE A 187 -1.35 -1.86 17.12
CA ILE A 187 -1.35 -0.91 15.99
C ILE A 187 -2.25 -1.46 14.90
N VAL A 188 -3.15 -0.63 14.38
CA VAL A 188 -4.06 -0.99 13.29
C VAL A 188 -3.92 -0.02 12.12
N ILE A 189 -3.94 -0.58 10.92
CA ILE A 189 -3.89 0.11 9.63
C ILE A 189 -5.15 -0.23 8.87
N SER A 190 -5.81 0.75 8.23
CA SER A 190 -6.97 0.51 7.35
C SER A 190 -6.68 1.15 5.99
N ASP A 191 -5.73 0.56 5.27
CA ASP A 191 -5.14 1.11 4.06
C ASP A 191 -4.93 0.02 3.00
N ASN A 192 -5.93 -0.81 2.81
CA ASN A 192 -5.98 -1.83 1.79
C ASN A 192 -7.42 -2.29 1.55
N ILE A 193 -7.63 -3.22 0.60
CA ILE A 193 -8.94 -3.69 0.15
C ILE A 193 -9.17 -5.16 0.47
N TRP A 194 -10.43 -5.59 0.46
CA TRP A 194 -10.80 -7.01 0.47
C TRP A 194 -10.48 -7.64 -0.89
N ILE A 195 -10.37 -8.96 -0.94
CA ILE A 195 -10.13 -9.68 -2.19
C ILE A 195 -11.44 -10.05 -2.93
N SER A 196 -12.58 -9.95 -2.25
CA SER A 196 -13.92 -10.25 -2.75
C SER A 196 -14.96 -9.36 -2.07
N ASN A 197 -16.24 -9.67 -2.23
CA ASN A 197 -17.33 -9.03 -1.47
C ASN A 197 -17.40 -9.47 0.00
N LYS A 198 -16.59 -10.44 0.42
CA LYS A 198 -16.49 -10.90 1.80
C LYS A 198 -15.40 -10.11 2.53
N PRO A 199 -15.68 -9.63 3.76
CA PRO A 199 -14.67 -8.95 4.56
C PRO A 199 -13.40 -9.78 4.72
N GLY A 200 -12.25 -9.12 4.56
CA GLY A 200 -10.93 -9.70 4.76
C GLY A 200 -10.18 -9.07 5.92
N LEU A 201 -9.27 -9.82 6.52
CA LEU A 201 -8.22 -9.34 7.43
C LEU A 201 -6.88 -9.64 6.81
N THR A 202 -6.05 -8.63 6.66
CA THR A 202 -4.74 -8.78 6.05
C THR A 202 -3.67 -8.99 7.12
N TYR A 203 -2.89 -10.05 6.95
CA TYR A 203 -1.83 -10.44 7.91
C TYR A 203 -0.43 -10.47 7.31
N GLY A 204 -0.25 -10.00 6.08
CA GLY A 204 1.07 -9.92 5.45
C GLY A 204 1.04 -9.18 4.13
N THR A 205 2.16 -8.49 3.83
CA THR A 205 2.41 -7.80 2.56
C THR A 205 3.73 -8.27 1.98
N ARG A 206 3.90 -8.09 0.67
CA ARG A 206 5.21 -8.26 0.06
C ARG A 206 6.04 -6.98 0.23
N GLY A 207 7.36 -7.14 0.11
CA GLY A 207 8.27 -6.02 -0.02
C GLY A 207 8.53 -5.68 -1.48
N ASP A 208 9.34 -4.66 -1.74
CA ASP A 208 9.71 -4.23 -3.09
C ASP A 208 11.21 -3.93 -3.20
N CYS A 209 11.87 -4.64 -4.10
CA CYS A 209 13.24 -4.36 -4.54
C CYS A 209 13.20 -3.91 -5.98
N TYR A 210 13.38 -2.61 -6.23
CA TYR A 210 13.34 -2.05 -7.58
C TYR A 210 14.76 -1.86 -8.13
N PHE A 211 15.01 -2.36 -9.34
CA PHE A 211 16.32 -2.39 -9.95
C PHE A 211 16.41 -1.56 -11.23
N TYR A 212 17.56 -0.89 -11.38
CA TYR A 212 18.02 -0.32 -12.64
C TYR A 212 19.25 -1.07 -13.12
N VAL A 213 19.14 -1.65 -14.32
CA VAL A 213 20.24 -2.34 -15.01
C VAL A 213 20.71 -1.47 -16.18
N LYS A 214 21.81 -0.76 -15.97
CA LYS A 214 22.39 0.15 -16.96
C LYS A 214 23.48 -0.55 -17.75
N VAL A 215 23.32 -0.63 -19.07
CA VAL A 215 24.36 -1.06 -20.00
C VAL A 215 24.79 0.13 -20.86
N SER A 216 26.09 0.37 -20.91
CA SER A 216 26.69 1.50 -21.66
C SER A 216 27.81 0.99 -22.55
N GLY A 217 27.78 1.38 -23.81
CA GLY A 217 28.83 1.12 -24.82
C GLY A 217 29.50 2.41 -25.28
N GLY A 218 29.86 2.52 -26.53
CA GLY A 218 30.59 3.61 -27.16
C GLY A 218 30.25 5.05 -26.72
N LYS A 219 30.99 6.02 -27.24
CA LYS A 219 30.88 7.42 -26.86
C LYS A 219 29.55 8.09 -27.26
N GLN A 220 28.91 7.57 -28.32
CA GLN A 220 27.67 8.12 -28.89
C GLN A 220 26.83 7.02 -29.52
N ALA A 221 25.58 7.32 -29.85
CA ALA A 221 24.72 6.46 -30.63
C ALA A 221 25.28 6.31 -32.08
N LEU A 222 25.13 5.12 -32.68
CA LEU A 222 25.72 4.78 -33.98
C LEU A 222 24.63 4.36 -34.96
N HIS A 223 24.91 4.53 -36.27
CA HIS A 223 24.04 4.07 -37.35
C HIS A 223 24.12 2.53 -37.46
N SER A 224 22.97 1.83 -37.28
CA SER A 224 22.94 0.36 -37.24
C SER A 224 23.38 -0.30 -38.56
N GLY A 225 23.06 0.30 -39.70
CA GLY A 225 23.52 -0.20 -41.02
C GLY A 225 25.01 -0.03 -41.25
N ALA A 226 25.67 0.94 -40.63
CA ALA A 226 27.09 1.18 -40.76
C ALA A 226 27.95 0.38 -39.77
N HIS A 227 27.40 0.11 -38.57
CA HIS A 227 28.17 -0.46 -37.46
C HIS A 227 27.58 -1.76 -36.88
N GLY A 228 26.33 -2.11 -37.21
CA GLY A 228 25.70 -3.34 -36.71
C GLY A 228 26.48 -4.60 -37.13
N GLY A 229 26.57 -5.55 -36.21
CA GLY A 229 27.33 -6.79 -36.40
C GLY A 229 28.83 -6.68 -36.16
N SER A 230 29.39 -5.45 -35.95
CA SER A 230 30.82 -5.23 -35.72
C SER A 230 31.18 -4.88 -34.28
N LEU A 231 30.20 -4.70 -33.41
CA LEU A 231 30.39 -4.29 -32.00
C LEU A 231 29.39 -4.97 -31.08
N PHE A 232 29.64 -4.92 -29.79
CA PHE A 232 28.66 -5.32 -28.76
C PHE A 232 27.65 -4.20 -28.59
N GLU A 233 26.37 -4.49 -28.84
CA GLU A 233 25.27 -3.52 -28.74
C GLU A 233 24.68 -3.50 -27.32
N PRO A 234 24.63 -2.33 -26.63
CA PRO A 234 24.09 -2.25 -25.27
C PRO A 234 22.66 -2.79 -25.12
N MET A 235 21.82 -2.61 -26.15
CA MET A 235 20.44 -3.11 -26.15
C MET A 235 20.40 -4.65 -26.17
N ALA A 236 21.24 -5.28 -26.98
CA ALA A 236 21.30 -6.75 -27.08
C ALA A 236 21.81 -7.37 -25.77
N ASP A 237 22.78 -6.73 -25.12
CA ASP A 237 23.22 -7.15 -23.79
C ASP A 237 22.14 -7.00 -22.74
N LEU A 238 21.45 -5.84 -22.72
CA LEU A 238 20.37 -5.60 -21.75
C LEU A 238 19.22 -6.59 -21.91
N ILE A 239 18.78 -6.85 -23.15
CA ILE A 239 17.70 -7.83 -23.40
C ILE A 239 18.08 -9.21 -22.87
N ALA A 240 19.32 -9.66 -23.13
CA ALA A 240 19.80 -10.94 -22.63
C ALA A 240 19.87 -11.00 -21.10
N LEU A 241 20.23 -9.90 -20.43
CA LEU A 241 20.21 -9.81 -18.97
C LEU A 241 18.78 -9.88 -18.41
N LEU A 242 17.84 -9.15 -19.02
CA LEU A 242 16.44 -9.17 -18.58
C LEU A 242 15.78 -10.52 -18.82
N ASP A 243 16.04 -11.15 -20.00
CA ASP A 243 15.53 -12.48 -20.36
C ASP A 243 16.02 -13.58 -19.40
N SER A 244 17.24 -13.42 -18.84
CA SER A 244 17.80 -14.38 -17.88
C SER A 244 17.16 -14.37 -16.50
N LEU A 245 16.35 -13.35 -16.16
CA LEU A 245 15.81 -13.16 -14.80
C LEU A 245 14.62 -14.07 -14.48
N VAL A 246 13.80 -14.39 -15.47
CA VAL A 246 12.53 -15.09 -15.26
C VAL A 246 12.21 -16.01 -16.43
N ASP A 247 11.66 -17.18 -16.13
CA ASP A 247 11.22 -18.12 -17.16
C ASP A 247 9.80 -17.83 -17.69
N ALA A 248 9.36 -18.60 -18.69
CA ALA A 248 8.04 -18.48 -19.31
C ALA A 248 6.86 -18.78 -18.36
N LYS A 249 7.12 -19.34 -17.17
CA LYS A 249 6.11 -19.60 -16.12
C LYS A 249 6.18 -18.58 -14.98
N GLY A 250 7.00 -17.52 -15.13
CA GLY A 250 7.18 -16.51 -14.11
C GLY A 250 8.07 -16.91 -12.93
N GLN A 251 8.79 -18.05 -13.03
CA GLN A 251 9.75 -18.45 -12.02
C GLN A 251 11.01 -17.61 -12.13
N ILE A 252 11.46 -17.05 -11.01
CA ILE A 252 12.69 -16.25 -10.93
C ILE A 252 13.90 -17.19 -11.01
N LEU A 253 14.82 -16.89 -11.92
CA LEU A 253 15.98 -17.74 -12.22
C LEU A 253 17.24 -17.34 -11.45
N VAL A 254 17.16 -16.31 -10.59
CA VAL A 254 18.27 -15.89 -9.73
C VAL A 254 18.55 -17.00 -8.68
N PRO A 255 19.76 -17.56 -8.64
CA PRO A 255 20.09 -18.64 -7.70
C PRO A 255 19.91 -18.21 -6.24
N GLY A 256 19.34 -19.09 -5.41
CA GLY A 256 19.13 -18.87 -3.98
C GLY A 256 17.97 -17.97 -3.64
N ILE A 257 17.27 -17.38 -4.60
CA ILE A 257 16.19 -16.38 -4.34
C ILE A 257 15.01 -16.94 -3.55
N TYR A 258 14.80 -18.26 -3.61
CA TYR A 258 13.72 -18.93 -2.89
C TYR A 258 14.15 -19.56 -1.55
N ASP A 259 15.45 -19.50 -1.19
CA ASP A 259 15.99 -20.24 -0.02
C ASP A 259 15.42 -19.73 1.30
N ASP A 260 15.13 -18.42 1.39
CA ASP A 260 14.55 -17.79 2.59
C ASP A 260 13.01 -17.77 2.58
N VAL A 261 12.36 -18.33 1.56
CA VAL A 261 10.89 -18.41 1.53
C VAL A 261 10.43 -19.42 2.59
N ALA A 262 9.64 -18.96 3.56
CA ALA A 262 9.17 -19.81 4.65
C ALA A 262 8.38 -21.02 4.12
N PRO A 263 8.54 -22.23 4.70
CA PRO A 263 7.73 -23.39 4.34
C PRO A 263 6.22 -23.10 4.53
N LEU A 264 5.40 -23.59 3.61
CA LEU A 264 3.96 -23.51 3.75
C LEU A 264 3.48 -24.46 4.83
N THR A 265 2.84 -23.93 5.88
CA THR A 265 2.24 -24.74 6.94
C THR A 265 0.85 -25.25 6.54
N GLU A 266 0.39 -26.32 7.17
CA GLU A 266 -0.96 -26.84 6.95
C GLU A 266 -2.05 -25.86 7.43
N GLU A 267 -1.77 -25.08 8.50
CA GLU A 267 -2.66 -24.02 8.95
C GLU A 267 -2.80 -22.94 7.88
N GLU A 268 -1.69 -22.45 7.32
CA GLU A 268 -1.71 -21.43 6.28
C GLU A 268 -2.38 -21.96 5.00
N ARG A 269 -2.13 -23.23 4.62
CA ARG A 269 -2.82 -23.85 3.47
C ARG A 269 -4.34 -23.78 3.61
N LYS A 270 -4.88 -24.12 4.80
CA LYS A 270 -6.32 -24.04 5.08
C LYS A 270 -6.88 -22.65 4.99
N LEU A 271 -6.09 -21.60 5.32
CA LEU A 271 -6.53 -20.22 5.12
C LEU A 271 -6.80 -19.96 3.64
N TYR A 272 -5.88 -20.34 2.75
CA TYR A 272 -6.05 -20.15 1.30
C TYR A 272 -7.24 -20.96 0.72
N GLU A 273 -7.46 -22.18 1.18
CA GLU A 273 -8.61 -23.00 0.76
C GLU A 273 -9.95 -22.34 1.10
N ASN A 274 -10.03 -21.64 2.23
CA ASN A 274 -11.24 -20.99 2.72
C ASN A 274 -11.51 -19.62 2.11
N ILE A 275 -10.52 -18.98 1.42
CA ILE A 275 -10.71 -17.66 0.81
C ILE A 275 -11.77 -17.71 -0.28
N GLN A 276 -12.72 -16.80 -0.22
CA GLN A 276 -13.70 -16.59 -1.28
C GLN A 276 -13.05 -15.84 -2.44
N PHE A 277 -12.76 -16.57 -3.52
CA PHE A 277 -12.12 -15.99 -4.71
C PHE A 277 -12.55 -16.78 -5.94
N ASP A 278 -13.12 -16.10 -6.93
CA ASP A 278 -13.58 -16.69 -8.19
C ASP A 278 -12.57 -16.36 -9.31
N LEU A 279 -11.99 -17.41 -9.90
CA LEU A 279 -10.97 -17.26 -10.97
C LEU A 279 -11.56 -16.71 -12.26
N GLU A 280 -12.80 -17.01 -12.60
CA GLU A 280 -13.44 -16.50 -13.82
C GLU A 280 -13.78 -15.03 -13.66
N GLU A 281 -14.33 -14.64 -12.51
CA GLU A 281 -14.56 -13.24 -12.17
C GLU A 281 -13.25 -12.45 -12.19
N TYR A 282 -12.20 -12.97 -11.56
CA TYR A 282 -10.88 -12.33 -11.56
C TYR A 282 -10.30 -12.13 -12.97
N LYS A 283 -10.33 -13.19 -13.81
CA LYS A 283 -9.89 -13.09 -15.22
C LYS A 283 -10.67 -12.02 -15.99
N ASN A 284 -11.98 -11.99 -15.80
CA ASN A 284 -12.84 -11.01 -16.47
C ASN A 284 -12.52 -9.57 -16.01
N ASN A 285 -12.31 -9.36 -14.71
CA ASN A 285 -12.02 -8.04 -14.15
C ASN A 285 -10.68 -7.47 -14.64
N ILE A 286 -9.64 -8.31 -14.74
CA ILE A 286 -8.32 -7.89 -15.26
C ILE A 286 -8.19 -8.00 -16.78
N GLY A 287 -9.22 -8.52 -17.49
CA GLY A 287 -9.27 -8.58 -18.95
C GLY A 287 -8.35 -9.62 -19.59
N VAL A 288 -8.05 -10.73 -18.90
CA VAL A 288 -7.21 -11.81 -19.46
C VAL A 288 -8.02 -13.07 -19.72
N THR A 289 -7.60 -13.84 -20.71
CA THR A 289 -8.26 -15.09 -21.10
C THR A 289 -7.72 -16.31 -20.34
N ARG A 290 -6.50 -16.23 -19.81
CA ARG A 290 -5.81 -17.30 -19.11
C ARG A 290 -4.86 -16.77 -18.04
N LEU A 291 -4.77 -17.47 -16.91
CA LEU A 291 -3.76 -17.28 -15.87
C LEU A 291 -2.61 -18.27 -16.02
N ILE A 292 -1.52 -18.06 -15.31
CA ILE A 292 -0.38 -18.99 -15.27
C ILE A 292 -0.78 -20.28 -14.55
N TYR A 293 -1.65 -20.18 -13.53
CA TYR A 293 -2.13 -21.28 -12.70
C TYR A 293 -3.64 -21.47 -12.86
N ASP A 294 -4.10 -22.72 -12.79
CA ASP A 294 -5.50 -23.08 -13.01
C ASP A 294 -6.27 -23.31 -11.69
N LYS A 295 -5.58 -23.31 -10.53
CA LYS A 295 -6.20 -23.48 -9.23
C LYS A 295 -6.14 -22.17 -8.43
N LYS A 296 -7.24 -21.89 -7.72
CA LYS A 296 -7.39 -20.70 -6.87
C LYS A 296 -6.23 -20.55 -5.89
N GLU A 297 -5.90 -21.62 -5.18
CA GLU A 297 -4.86 -21.62 -4.16
C GLU A 297 -3.49 -21.29 -4.76
N ASP A 298 -3.16 -21.87 -5.92
CA ASP A 298 -1.90 -21.62 -6.62
C ASP A 298 -1.82 -20.16 -7.12
N VAL A 299 -2.91 -19.61 -7.66
CA VAL A 299 -2.99 -18.21 -8.07
C VAL A 299 -2.76 -17.30 -6.87
N LEU A 300 -3.47 -17.49 -5.78
CA LEU A 300 -3.35 -16.66 -4.56
C LEU A 300 -1.98 -16.77 -3.92
N MET A 301 -1.39 -17.98 -3.88
CA MET A 301 -0.05 -18.16 -3.35
C MET A 301 1.00 -17.40 -4.16
N HIS A 302 0.92 -17.40 -5.49
CA HIS A 302 1.86 -16.66 -6.34
C HIS A 302 1.55 -15.16 -6.37
N TYR A 303 0.33 -14.78 -6.07
CA TYR A 303 -0.06 -13.38 -5.93
C TYR A 303 0.47 -12.76 -4.61
N TRP A 304 0.57 -13.54 -3.51
CA TRP A 304 0.89 -13.01 -2.18
C TRP A 304 2.07 -13.68 -1.46
N ARG A 305 2.21 -15.00 -1.63
CA ARG A 305 2.99 -15.86 -0.74
C ARG A 305 4.38 -16.18 -1.28
N TYR A 306 4.53 -16.12 -2.59
CA TYR A 306 5.81 -16.35 -3.25
C TYR A 306 6.36 -15.06 -3.86
N PRO A 307 7.71 -14.94 -3.99
CA PRO A 307 8.30 -13.81 -4.68
C PRO A 307 7.92 -13.80 -6.15
N SER A 308 7.84 -12.60 -6.73
CA SER A 308 7.58 -12.41 -8.15
C SER A 308 8.50 -11.34 -8.73
N LEU A 309 8.75 -11.41 -10.03
CA LEU A 309 9.55 -10.44 -10.77
C LEU A 309 8.76 -9.89 -11.94
N SER A 310 8.75 -8.57 -12.08
CA SER A 310 8.11 -7.87 -13.19
C SER A 310 9.10 -6.93 -13.87
N ILE A 311 9.19 -7.02 -15.20
CA ILE A 311 9.99 -6.11 -16.01
C ILE A 311 9.09 -4.95 -16.43
N HIS A 312 9.51 -3.71 -16.13
CA HIS A 312 8.66 -2.52 -16.27
C HIS A 312 8.97 -1.69 -17.52
N GLY A 313 10.21 -1.72 -18.00
CA GLY A 313 10.55 -0.92 -19.17
C GLY A 313 12.04 -0.81 -19.47
N ILE A 314 12.33 -0.18 -20.61
CA ILE A 314 13.68 0.10 -21.07
C ILE A 314 13.78 1.59 -21.43
N GLN A 315 14.59 2.32 -20.70
CA GLN A 315 14.91 3.71 -21.00
C GLN A 315 16.10 3.78 -21.99
N GLY A 316 16.04 4.70 -22.95
CA GLY A 316 17.06 4.85 -24.00
C GLY A 316 16.77 4.02 -25.24
N ALA A 317 15.70 3.19 -25.24
CA ALA A 317 15.14 2.58 -26.44
C ALA A 317 14.35 3.64 -27.25
N TYR A 318 14.22 3.38 -28.57
CA TYR A 318 13.34 4.18 -29.41
C TYR A 318 11.90 3.70 -29.24
N ALA A 319 11.03 4.59 -28.76
CA ALA A 319 9.62 4.27 -28.46
C ALA A 319 8.62 5.09 -29.30
N ASP A 320 9.08 6.12 -30.03
CA ASP A 320 8.18 6.95 -30.83
C ASP A 320 7.65 6.20 -32.05
N PRO A 321 6.49 6.60 -32.60
CA PRO A 321 6.00 6.04 -33.86
C PRO A 321 7.00 6.22 -35.00
N GLY A 322 7.19 5.20 -35.84
CA GLY A 322 8.09 5.21 -36.99
C GLY A 322 9.30 4.30 -36.83
N SER A 323 10.33 4.51 -37.64
CA SER A 323 11.53 3.69 -37.69
C SER A 323 12.78 4.51 -37.43
N LYS A 324 13.68 3.99 -36.57
CA LYS A 324 14.97 4.61 -36.29
C LYS A 324 16.08 3.57 -36.29
N THR A 325 16.99 3.66 -37.24
CA THR A 325 18.10 2.73 -37.44
C THR A 325 19.33 3.13 -36.63
N VAL A 326 19.20 3.10 -35.29
CA VAL A 326 20.23 3.55 -34.35
C VAL A 326 20.55 2.48 -33.32
N ILE A 327 21.84 2.30 -33.06
CA ILE A 327 22.36 1.55 -31.92
C ILE A 327 22.53 2.54 -30.79
N PRO A 328 21.73 2.45 -29.68
CA PRO A 328 21.90 3.34 -28.56
C PRO A 328 23.21 3.05 -27.81
N ASN A 329 23.89 4.10 -27.38
CA ASN A 329 25.12 3.96 -26.60
C ASN A 329 24.92 3.68 -25.12
N LYS A 330 23.68 3.88 -24.61
CA LYS A 330 23.29 3.64 -23.22
C LYS A 330 21.82 3.27 -23.16
N VAL A 331 21.52 2.21 -22.41
CA VAL A 331 20.16 1.77 -22.11
C VAL A 331 20.05 1.39 -20.63
N ILE A 332 18.85 1.52 -20.07
CA ILE A 332 18.56 1.18 -18.68
C ILE A 332 17.30 0.31 -18.65
N GLY A 333 17.46 -0.95 -18.26
CA GLY A 333 16.34 -1.83 -17.93
C GLY A 333 15.85 -1.56 -16.53
N LYS A 334 14.54 -1.64 -16.35
CA LYS A 334 13.85 -1.43 -15.08
C LYS A 334 13.01 -2.65 -14.77
N PHE A 335 13.20 -3.22 -13.59
CA PHE A 335 12.37 -4.30 -13.07
C PHE A 335 12.23 -4.19 -11.57
N SER A 336 11.19 -4.80 -11.01
CA SER A 336 11.07 -4.98 -9.57
C SER A 336 10.91 -6.45 -9.21
N MET A 337 11.37 -6.78 -8.01
CA MET A 337 11.16 -8.07 -7.38
C MET A 337 10.35 -7.86 -6.11
N ARG A 338 9.17 -8.47 -6.07
CA ARG A 338 8.38 -8.54 -4.83
C ARG A 338 8.92 -9.69 -3.99
N GLN A 339 9.57 -9.37 -2.88
CA GLN A 339 10.02 -10.37 -1.91
C GLN A 339 8.95 -10.62 -0.85
N VAL A 340 9.05 -11.77 -0.21
CA VAL A 340 8.11 -12.22 0.84
C VAL A 340 8.80 -12.25 2.21
N PRO A 341 8.05 -12.34 3.32
CA PRO A 341 8.62 -12.41 4.67
C PRO A 341 9.76 -13.42 4.78
N ASN A 342 10.77 -13.08 5.56
CA ASN A 342 12.09 -13.70 5.75
C ASN A 342 13.14 -13.38 4.67
N MET A 343 12.76 -12.84 3.52
CA MET A 343 13.72 -12.36 2.52
C MET A 343 14.21 -10.96 2.92
N ASP A 344 15.53 -10.79 2.99
CA ASP A 344 16.12 -9.46 3.26
C ASP A 344 16.48 -8.76 1.95
N PRO A 345 16.06 -7.50 1.73
CA PRO A 345 16.40 -6.74 0.52
C PRO A 345 17.90 -6.67 0.23
N VAL A 346 18.74 -6.63 1.27
CA VAL A 346 20.21 -6.60 1.08
C VAL A 346 20.72 -7.90 0.49
N VAL A 347 20.16 -9.03 0.93
CA VAL A 347 20.50 -10.36 0.38
C VAL A 347 20.00 -10.47 -1.06
N VAL A 348 18.77 -10.01 -1.33
CA VAL A 348 18.18 -9.99 -2.68
C VAL A 348 19.03 -9.12 -3.62
N GLU A 349 19.44 -7.92 -3.22
CA GLU A 349 20.32 -7.07 -4.02
C GLU A 349 21.62 -7.77 -4.39
N LYS A 350 22.25 -8.42 -3.42
CA LYS A 350 23.48 -9.17 -3.63
C LYS A 350 23.29 -10.31 -4.64
N GLN A 351 22.30 -11.16 -4.42
CA GLN A 351 22.00 -12.31 -5.30
C GLN A 351 21.73 -11.87 -6.75
N VAL A 352 20.89 -10.86 -6.94
CA VAL A 352 20.55 -10.32 -8.26
C VAL A 352 21.78 -9.71 -8.93
N THR A 353 22.56 -8.92 -8.19
CA THR A 353 23.75 -8.25 -8.71
C THR A 353 24.81 -9.26 -9.13
N GLU A 354 25.13 -10.25 -8.30
CA GLU A 354 26.08 -11.30 -8.60
C GLU A 354 25.64 -12.12 -9.82
N TYR A 355 24.38 -12.51 -9.88
CA TYR A 355 23.82 -13.27 -11.00
C TYR A 355 23.92 -12.50 -12.33
N LEU A 356 23.48 -11.26 -12.37
CA LEU A 356 23.54 -10.44 -13.59
C LEU A 356 24.99 -10.18 -14.03
N HIS A 357 25.92 -9.98 -13.10
CA HIS A 357 27.35 -9.89 -13.44
C HIS A 357 27.90 -11.18 -14.02
N GLU A 358 27.49 -12.35 -13.49
CA GLU A 358 27.88 -13.65 -14.05
C GLU A 358 27.35 -13.84 -15.49
N ILE A 359 26.07 -13.53 -15.73
CA ILE A 359 25.48 -13.59 -17.07
C ILE A 359 26.19 -12.63 -18.03
N PHE A 360 26.47 -11.40 -17.58
CA PHE A 360 27.17 -10.41 -18.39
C PHE A 360 28.61 -10.85 -18.73
N ALA A 361 29.33 -11.43 -17.78
CA ALA A 361 30.67 -11.96 -18.00
C ALA A 361 30.70 -13.09 -19.07
N LYS A 362 29.68 -13.98 -19.03
CA LYS A 362 29.54 -15.05 -20.05
C LYS A 362 29.34 -14.51 -21.48
N ARG A 363 28.81 -13.29 -21.61
CA ARG A 363 28.62 -12.61 -22.89
C ARG A 363 29.93 -12.06 -23.48
N ASN A 364 30.98 -11.96 -22.65
CA ASN A 364 32.28 -11.40 -23.04
C ASN A 364 32.15 -10.03 -23.76
N SER A 365 31.20 -9.21 -23.34
CA SER A 365 30.90 -7.91 -23.91
C SER A 365 31.93 -6.86 -23.49
N SER A 366 32.29 -5.94 -24.40
CA SER A 366 33.11 -4.78 -24.11
C SER A 366 32.32 -3.62 -23.49
N ASN A 367 30.99 -3.74 -23.35
CA ASN A 367 30.14 -2.76 -22.71
C ASN A 367 30.36 -2.74 -21.18
N THR A 368 29.85 -1.72 -20.53
CA THR A 368 29.90 -1.56 -19.08
C THR A 368 28.52 -1.83 -18.48
N LEU A 369 28.48 -2.69 -17.47
CA LEU A 369 27.27 -2.97 -16.67
C LEU A 369 27.31 -2.21 -15.34
N LYS A 370 26.21 -1.55 -14.98
CA LYS A 370 26.00 -0.98 -13.64
C LYS A 370 24.59 -1.33 -13.16
N ILE A 371 24.48 -1.88 -11.97
CA ILE A 371 23.21 -2.26 -11.33
C ILE A 371 23.00 -1.35 -10.13
N LEU A 372 21.78 -0.88 -9.92
CA LEU A 372 21.38 -0.04 -8.79
C LEU A 372 20.02 -0.55 -8.28
N MET A 373 19.83 -0.54 -6.96
CA MET A 373 18.54 -0.82 -6.30
C MET A 373 18.11 0.40 -5.49
N PRO A 374 17.39 1.36 -6.10
CA PRO A 374 16.98 2.59 -5.42
C PRO A 374 15.85 2.41 -4.40
N ILE A 375 15.07 1.33 -4.50
CA ILE A 375 13.97 1.02 -3.57
C ILE A 375 14.25 -0.34 -2.94
N ALA A 376 14.14 -0.40 -1.62
CA ALA A 376 14.40 -1.57 -0.78
C ALA A 376 13.40 -1.65 0.39
N ALA A 377 12.11 -1.83 0.07
CA ALA A 377 11.07 -1.92 1.08
C ALA A 377 10.91 -3.35 1.59
N LYS A 378 10.91 -3.53 2.90
CA LYS A 378 10.80 -4.86 3.54
C LYS A 378 9.37 -5.39 3.51
N PRO A 379 9.19 -6.72 3.38
CA PRO A 379 7.90 -7.37 3.54
C PRO A 379 7.50 -7.44 5.01
N TRP A 380 6.21 -7.60 5.25
CA TRP A 380 5.65 -7.71 6.60
C TRP A 380 4.75 -8.94 6.71
N VAL A 381 4.74 -9.57 7.90
CA VAL A 381 3.79 -10.62 8.27
C VAL A 381 3.50 -10.57 9.76
N ALA A 382 2.23 -10.74 10.11
CA ALA A 382 1.75 -10.85 11.48
C ALA A 382 1.34 -12.29 11.82
N ASN A 383 1.21 -12.55 13.11
CA ASN A 383 0.62 -13.77 13.61
C ASN A 383 -0.92 -13.64 13.64
N VAL A 384 -1.62 -14.42 12.83
CA VAL A 384 -3.09 -14.42 12.73
C VAL A 384 -3.82 -14.79 14.03
N ASN A 385 -3.09 -15.32 15.02
CA ASN A 385 -3.60 -15.69 16.34
C ASN A 385 -3.35 -14.60 17.40
N ASP A 386 -2.73 -13.49 17.04
CA ASP A 386 -2.56 -12.36 17.96
C ASP A 386 -3.92 -11.87 18.47
N PRO A 387 -3.99 -11.38 19.73
CA PRO A 387 -5.26 -10.96 20.34
C PRO A 387 -6.07 -10.01 19.49
N GLN A 388 -5.45 -9.01 18.85
CA GLN A 388 -6.19 -8.07 18.02
C GLN A 388 -6.86 -8.70 16.79
N TYR A 389 -6.28 -9.76 16.19
CA TYR A 389 -6.91 -10.51 15.11
C TYR A 389 -8.14 -11.27 15.59
N VAL A 390 -8.10 -11.80 16.82
CA VAL A 390 -9.27 -12.44 17.46
C VAL A 390 -10.38 -11.42 17.66
N ALA A 391 -10.06 -10.23 18.18
CA ALA A 391 -11.02 -9.13 18.35
C ALA A 391 -11.62 -8.70 17.00
N ALA A 392 -10.80 -8.51 15.98
CA ALA A 392 -11.25 -8.10 14.65
C ALA A 392 -12.18 -9.13 14.01
N ARG A 393 -11.87 -10.43 14.11
CA ARG A 393 -12.76 -11.50 13.63
C ARG A 393 -14.13 -11.47 14.31
N ARG A 394 -14.17 -11.27 15.63
CA ARG A 394 -15.43 -11.14 16.38
C ARG A 394 -16.22 -9.91 15.96
N ALA A 395 -15.54 -8.78 15.78
CA ALA A 395 -16.16 -7.53 15.34
C ALA A 395 -16.75 -7.67 13.91
N ILE A 396 -16.00 -8.27 12.97
CA ILE A 396 -16.50 -8.55 11.61
C ILE A 396 -17.72 -9.46 11.67
N LYS A 397 -17.67 -10.54 12.43
CA LYS A 397 -18.82 -11.44 12.60
C LYS A 397 -20.04 -10.74 13.19
N THR A 398 -19.83 -9.82 14.13
CA THR A 398 -20.91 -9.03 14.74
C THR A 398 -21.56 -8.10 13.72
N VAL A 399 -20.78 -7.44 12.86
CA VAL A 399 -21.29 -6.41 11.94
C VAL A 399 -21.76 -7.01 10.62
N PHE A 400 -21.01 -7.92 10.04
CA PHE A 400 -21.26 -8.48 8.71
C PHE A 400 -21.89 -9.88 8.75
N GLY A 401 -21.94 -10.54 9.92
CA GLY A 401 -22.55 -11.88 10.08
C GLY A 401 -21.72 -13.04 9.53
N VAL A 402 -20.48 -12.80 9.11
CA VAL A 402 -19.58 -13.80 8.50
C VAL A 402 -18.21 -13.80 9.17
N GLU A 403 -17.50 -14.93 9.10
CA GLU A 403 -16.08 -14.98 9.41
C GLU A 403 -15.31 -14.32 8.27
N PRO A 404 -14.28 -13.47 8.54
CA PRO A 404 -13.48 -12.86 7.49
C PRO A 404 -12.59 -13.87 6.77
N ASP A 405 -12.22 -13.55 5.55
CA ASP A 405 -11.10 -14.19 4.90
C ASP A 405 -9.78 -13.67 5.50
N MET A 406 -8.85 -14.59 5.80
CA MET A 406 -7.51 -14.23 6.23
C MET A 406 -6.64 -14.13 4.98
N ILE A 407 -6.26 -12.91 4.61
CA ILE A 407 -5.59 -12.63 3.34
C ILE A 407 -4.20 -12.05 3.55
N ARG A 408 -3.35 -12.18 2.55
CA ARG A 408 -2.16 -11.36 2.39
C ARG A 408 -2.39 -10.34 1.27
N GLU A 409 -1.48 -9.41 1.14
CA GLU A 409 -1.47 -8.38 0.10
C GLU A 409 -0.24 -8.55 -0.79
N GLY A 410 -0.43 -8.39 -2.10
CA GLY A 410 0.67 -8.45 -3.07
C GLY A 410 1.46 -7.15 -3.19
N SER A 411 0.85 -6.05 -2.80
CA SER A 411 1.46 -4.73 -2.73
C SER A 411 2.40 -4.60 -1.53
N THR A 412 3.03 -3.46 -1.42
CA THR A 412 4.00 -3.16 -0.36
C THR A 412 3.48 -1.99 0.46
N ILE A 413 3.32 -2.20 1.76
CA ILE A 413 2.95 -1.19 2.75
C ILE A 413 4.08 -1.12 3.78
N PRO A 414 5.16 -0.35 3.51
CA PRO A 414 6.40 -0.40 4.30
C PRO A 414 6.20 -0.03 5.76
N ILE A 415 5.21 0.81 6.06
CA ILE A 415 4.96 1.28 7.41
C ILE A 415 4.52 0.17 8.36
N ALA A 416 3.86 -0.88 7.86
CA ALA A 416 3.48 -2.02 8.69
C ALA A 416 4.70 -2.75 9.26
N TRP A 417 5.72 -2.99 8.42
CA TRP A 417 6.99 -3.55 8.87
C TRP A 417 7.71 -2.60 9.83
N ASN A 418 7.75 -1.31 9.50
CA ASN A 418 8.42 -0.29 10.32
C ASN A 418 7.83 -0.23 11.74
N PHE A 419 6.52 -0.12 11.87
CA PHE A 419 5.86 -0.14 13.16
C PHE A 419 6.17 -1.42 13.94
N GLN A 420 6.03 -2.59 13.33
CA GLN A 420 6.30 -3.85 14.01
C GLN A 420 7.76 -3.97 14.45
N ASP A 421 8.71 -3.56 13.58
CA ASP A 421 10.14 -3.66 13.88
C ASP A 421 10.59 -2.65 14.95
N VAL A 422 10.12 -1.42 14.88
CA VAL A 422 10.51 -0.37 15.84
C VAL A 422 9.84 -0.58 17.19
N THR A 423 8.53 -0.75 17.21
CA THR A 423 7.76 -0.80 18.47
C THR A 423 7.73 -2.17 19.11
N LYS A 424 8.00 -3.25 18.34
CA LYS A 424 7.81 -4.65 18.73
C LYS A 424 6.37 -4.98 19.14
N LYS A 425 5.40 -4.19 18.67
CA LYS A 425 3.97 -4.39 18.92
C LYS A 425 3.33 -5.15 17.77
N SER A 426 2.20 -5.79 18.05
CA SER A 426 1.38 -6.42 17.02
C SER A 426 0.79 -5.37 16.09
N VAL A 427 0.95 -5.57 14.79
CA VAL A 427 0.36 -4.73 13.73
C VAL A 427 -0.67 -5.56 12.97
N MET A 428 -1.80 -4.95 12.64
CA MET A 428 -2.88 -5.60 11.87
C MET A 428 -3.39 -4.64 10.80
N MET A 429 -3.76 -5.19 9.64
CA MET A 429 -4.54 -4.44 8.65
C MET A 429 -6.02 -4.85 8.70
N LEU A 430 -6.88 -3.86 8.95
CA LEU A 430 -8.34 -4.01 9.07
C LEU A 430 -9.03 -3.16 8.01
N PRO A 431 -9.10 -3.63 6.74
CA PRO A 431 -9.73 -2.89 5.66
C PRO A 431 -11.26 -2.84 5.78
N ILE A 432 -11.84 -1.78 5.22
CA ILE A 432 -13.29 -1.64 5.03
C ILE A 432 -13.65 -1.48 3.55
N CYS A 433 -12.66 -1.44 2.68
CA CYS A 433 -12.77 -1.17 1.26
C CYS A 433 -12.99 -2.45 0.47
N GLY A 434 -13.85 -2.40 -0.55
CA GLY A 434 -14.21 -3.55 -1.37
C GLY A 434 -13.19 -3.85 -2.46
N ALA A 435 -13.17 -5.09 -2.95
CA ALA A 435 -12.27 -5.53 -4.02
C ALA A 435 -12.40 -4.75 -5.35
N ASP A 436 -13.52 -4.06 -5.55
CA ASP A 436 -13.82 -3.29 -6.75
C ASP A 436 -13.74 -1.77 -6.52
N ASP A 437 -13.17 -1.32 -5.41
CA ASP A 437 -13.11 0.10 -5.04
C ASP A 437 -12.09 0.91 -5.86
N GLY A 438 -11.16 0.22 -6.55
CA GLY A 438 -10.32 0.81 -7.59
C GLY A 438 -9.37 1.87 -7.08
N GLU A 439 -8.68 1.61 -5.97
CA GLU A 439 -7.58 2.44 -5.46
C GLU A 439 -6.58 2.77 -6.58
N HIS A 440 -6.03 3.97 -6.61
CA HIS A 440 -5.13 4.52 -7.63
C HIS A 440 -5.72 4.61 -9.06
N SER A 441 -6.96 4.14 -9.30
CA SER A 441 -7.58 4.21 -10.63
C SER A 441 -8.48 5.44 -10.81
N GLU A 442 -8.90 5.66 -12.07
CA GLU A 442 -9.87 6.69 -12.44
C GLU A 442 -11.33 6.32 -12.07
N LYS A 443 -11.50 5.19 -11.39
CA LYS A 443 -12.81 4.69 -10.93
C LYS A 443 -12.87 4.54 -9.41
N GLU A 444 -11.94 5.15 -8.68
CA GLU A 444 -11.91 5.06 -7.24
C GLU A 444 -13.24 5.45 -6.60
N LYS A 445 -13.70 4.58 -5.72
CA LYS A 445 -14.95 4.73 -4.99
C LYS A 445 -14.88 3.98 -3.67
N ILE A 446 -15.76 4.31 -2.75
CA ILE A 446 -16.11 3.42 -1.64
C ILE A 446 -17.61 3.14 -1.68
N SER A 447 -18.02 1.89 -1.45
CA SER A 447 -19.44 1.60 -1.32
C SER A 447 -20.00 2.33 -0.08
N ARG A 448 -21.16 2.99 -0.24
CA ARG A 448 -21.87 3.63 0.90
C ARG A 448 -22.11 2.63 2.04
N SER A 449 -22.41 1.37 1.68
CA SER A 449 -22.59 0.31 2.65
C SER A 449 -21.31 0.04 3.42
N ASN A 450 -20.18 -0.15 2.72
CA ASN A 450 -18.89 -0.43 3.34
C ASN A 450 -18.42 0.73 4.24
N TYR A 451 -18.63 1.98 3.81
CA TYR A 451 -18.27 3.14 4.62
C TYR A 451 -19.06 3.18 5.95
N ILE A 452 -20.36 2.88 5.91
CA ILE A 452 -21.22 2.89 7.09
C ILE A 452 -20.97 1.65 7.97
N GLU A 453 -20.95 0.45 7.38
CA GLU A 453 -20.71 -0.78 8.12
C GLU A 453 -19.25 -0.86 8.60
N GLY A 454 -18.30 -0.31 7.87
CA GLY A 454 -16.92 -0.14 8.30
C GLY A 454 -16.79 0.76 9.54
N THR A 455 -17.52 1.87 9.59
CA THR A 455 -17.60 2.70 10.81
C THR A 455 -18.14 1.89 12.02
N LYS A 456 -19.14 1.04 11.80
CA LYS A 456 -19.66 0.16 12.86
C LYS A 456 -18.65 -0.93 13.23
N LEU A 457 -17.93 -1.46 12.24
CA LEU A 457 -16.87 -2.44 12.47
C LEU A 457 -15.79 -1.87 13.40
N PHE A 458 -15.34 -0.65 13.15
CA PHE A 458 -14.34 -0.01 14.00
C PHE A 458 -14.86 0.22 15.44
N ALA A 459 -16.10 0.65 15.58
CA ALA A 459 -16.73 0.77 16.90
C ALA A 459 -16.86 -0.58 17.62
N ALA A 460 -17.24 -1.64 16.91
CA ALA A 460 -17.31 -3.00 17.46
C ALA A 460 -15.91 -3.54 17.78
N PHE A 461 -14.89 -3.23 16.98
CA PHE A 461 -13.52 -3.62 17.24
C PHE A 461 -12.96 -3.01 18.52
N PHE A 462 -13.25 -1.74 18.83
CA PHE A 462 -12.89 -1.15 20.13
C PHE A 462 -13.49 -1.95 21.30
N TYR A 463 -14.73 -2.36 21.18
CA TYR A 463 -15.40 -3.17 22.21
C TYR A 463 -14.76 -4.55 22.37
N GLU A 464 -14.57 -5.27 21.26
CA GLU A 464 -14.01 -6.63 21.28
C GLU A 464 -12.55 -6.64 21.76
N LEU A 465 -11.77 -5.61 21.41
CA LEU A 465 -10.39 -5.48 21.85
C LEU A 465 -10.29 -5.32 23.38
N ALA A 466 -11.21 -4.59 23.98
CA ALA A 466 -11.26 -4.42 25.43
C ALA A 466 -11.69 -5.70 26.19
N GLN A 467 -12.30 -6.68 25.51
CA GLN A 467 -12.71 -7.96 26.11
C GLN A 467 -11.58 -9.01 26.16
N LEU A 468 -10.41 -8.72 25.60
CA LEU A 468 -9.29 -9.67 25.51
C LEU A 468 -8.41 -9.72 26.77
N ARG A 469 -8.82 -9.07 27.85
CA ARG A 469 -8.11 -9.07 29.13
C ARG A 469 -8.47 -10.28 29.99
#